data_9dbdec00f4d608e7a70779cdad0c0dbc
#
_entry.id   9dbdec00f4d608e7a70779cdad0c0dbc
#
_cell.length_a   1.000
_cell.length_b   1.000
_cell.length_c   1.000
_cell.angle_alpha   90.00
_cell.angle_beta   90.00
_cell.angle_gamma   90.00
#
_symmetry.space_group_name_H-M   'P 1'
#
loop_
_entity.id
_entity.type
_entity.pdbx_description
1 polymer ?
#
loop_
_entity_poly.entity_id
_entity_poly.type
_entity_poly.pdbx_seq_one_letter_code
_entity_poly.pdbx_strand_id
1 'polypeptide(L)' 'MRLTAQQLGQLIRETRKRLGVTQKNLALTSGTGLRFVVDLEKGKETCEIGKALTILHTLGIKITLTPPPA' A
#
# COMPACT_ATOMS: atom_id res chain seq x y z
N MET A 1 -18.54 5.94 -0.10
CA MET A 1 -17.20 6.55 0.08
C MET A 1 -16.25 5.95 -0.96
N ARG A 2 -15.46 6.79 -1.60
CA ARG A 2 -14.48 6.33 -2.60
C ARG A 2 -13.09 6.29 -1.98
N LEU A 3 -12.41 5.17 -2.17
CA LEU A 3 -10.99 5.08 -1.79
C LEU A 3 -10.15 5.74 -2.89
N THR A 4 -9.32 6.69 -2.50
CA THR A 4 -8.38 7.34 -3.43
C THR A 4 -6.98 6.77 -3.26
N ALA A 5 -6.14 6.98 -4.27
CA ALA A 5 -4.73 6.57 -4.18
C ALA A 5 -4.04 7.27 -3.00
N GLN A 6 -4.40 8.52 -2.73
CA GLN A 6 -3.84 9.27 -1.63
C GLN A 6 -4.23 8.67 -0.28
N GLN A 7 -5.50 8.28 -0.13
CA GLN A 7 -5.98 7.64 1.10
C GLN A 7 -5.31 6.29 1.31
N LEU A 8 -5.14 5.53 0.25
CA LEU A 8 -4.44 4.24 0.32
C LEU A 8 -2.99 4.43 0.74
N GLY A 9 -2.30 5.38 0.12
CA GLY A 9 -0.91 5.68 0.47
C GLY A 9 -0.77 6.10 1.93
N GLN A 10 -1.70 6.91 2.42
CA GLN A 10 -1.72 7.37 3.80
C GLN A 10 -1.90 6.19 4.78
N LEU A 11 -2.82 5.29 4.47
CA LEU A 11 -3.05 4.10 5.30
C LEU A 11 -1.80 3.22 5.36
N ILE A 12 -1.16 3.03 4.22
CA ILE A 12 0.07 2.23 4.14
C ILE A 12 1.16 2.87 5.00
N ARG A 13 1.34 4.18 4.86
CA ARG A 13 2.36 4.90 5.64
C ARG A 13 2.10 4.80 7.14
N GLU A 14 0.86 5.03 7.56
CA GLU A 14 0.51 4.98 8.98
C GLU A 14 0.69 3.59 9.56
N THR A 15 0.27 2.57 8.82
CA THR A 15 0.42 1.18 9.26
C THR A 15 1.90 0.81 9.37
N ARG A 16 2.69 1.18 8.36
CA ARG A 16 4.13 0.94 8.36
C ARG A 16 4.79 1.57 9.58
N LYS A 17 4.48 2.83 9.86
CA LYS A 17 5.06 3.55 11.00
C LYS A 17 4.66 2.93 12.33
N ARG A 18 3.40 2.52 12.45
CA ARG A 18 2.90 1.87 13.66
C ARG A 18 3.63 0.57 13.92
N LEU A 19 4.00 -0.14 12.87
CA LEU A 19 4.75 -1.39 12.98
C LEU A 19 6.26 -1.18 13.18
N GLY A 20 6.72 0.08 13.15
CA GLY A 20 8.13 0.39 13.32
C GLY A 20 9.00 0.00 12.13
N VAL A 21 8.41 -0.09 10.94
CA VAL A 21 9.09 -0.52 9.72
C VAL A 21 9.47 0.70 8.89
N THR A 22 10.70 0.73 8.37
CA THR A 22 11.13 1.80 7.47
C THR A 22 10.65 1.52 6.05
N GLN A 23 10.63 2.56 5.22
CA GLN A 23 10.32 2.39 3.79
C GLN A 23 11.27 1.39 3.13
N LYS A 24 12.55 1.48 3.47
CA LYS A 24 13.56 0.57 2.93
C LYS A 24 13.29 -0.88 3.32
N ASN A 25 12.97 -1.11 4.58
CA ASN A 25 12.67 -2.47 5.05
C ASN A 25 11.42 -3.01 4.39
N LEU A 26 10.39 -2.17 4.24
CA LEU A 26 9.18 -2.60 3.55
C LEU A 26 9.46 -2.96 2.10
N ALA A 27 10.28 -2.15 1.42
CA ALA A 27 10.66 -2.43 0.04
C ALA A 27 11.39 -3.77 -0.08
N LEU A 28 12.32 -4.05 0.83
CA LEU A 28 13.06 -5.30 0.83
C LEU A 28 12.16 -6.50 1.10
N THR A 29 11.32 -6.40 2.12
CA THR A 29 10.44 -7.49 2.52
C THR A 29 9.38 -7.80 1.46
N SER A 30 8.83 -6.77 0.83
CA SER A 30 7.82 -6.94 -0.20
C SER A 30 8.40 -7.24 -1.58
N GLY A 31 9.69 -6.99 -1.78
CA GLY A 31 10.34 -7.20 -3.07
C GLY A 31 9.94 -6.19 -4.13
N THR A 32 9.47 -5.01 -3.73
CA THR A 32 8.94 -4.03 -4.69
C THR A 32 9.89 -2.89 -5.03
N GLY A 33 10.91 -2.65 -4.26
CA GLY A 33 11.81 -1.53 -4.46
C GLY A 33 11.40 -0.28 -3.70
N LEU A 34 12.41 0.50 -3.29
CA LEU A 34 12.20 1.67 -2.44
C LEU A 34 11.41 2.77 -3.14
N ARG A 35 11.72 3.04 -4.42
CA ARG A 35 11.03 4.10 -5.16
C ARG A 35 9.53 3.82 -5.25
N PHE A 36 9.17 2.57 -5.45
CA PHE A 36 7.77 2.20 -5.51
C PHE A 36 7.05 2.49 -4.20
N VAL A 37 7.67 2.13 -3.06
CA VAL A 37 7.09 2.39 -1.73
C VAL A 37 6.91 3.89 -1.50
N VAL A 38 7.93 4.69 -1.82
CA VAL A 38 7.86 6.14 -1.66
C VAL A 38 6.72 6.73 -2.47
N ASP A 39 6.61 6.35 -3.75
CA ASP A 39 5.57 6.86 -4.64
C ASP A 39 4.18 6.43 -4.17
N LEU A 40 4.04 5.18 -3.76
CA LEU A 40 2.77 4.65 -3.27
C LEU A 40 2.28 5.41 -2.04
N GLU A 41 3.17 5.68 -1.09
CA GLU A 41 2.81 6.41 0.13
C GLU A 41 2.45 7.86 -0.15
N LYS A 42 2.97 8.44 -1.23
CA LYS A 42 2.60 9.79 -1.65
C LYS A 42 1.28 9.85 -2.40
N GLY A 43 0.70 8.71 -2.73
CA GLY A 43 -0.57 8.66 -3.42
C GLY A 43 -0.47 8.74 -4.93
N LYS A 44 0.64 8.30 -5.50
CA LYS A 44 0.80 8.26 -6.95
C LYS A 44 -0.27 7.36 -7.56
N GLU A 45 -1.04 7.93 -8.49
CA GLU A 45 -2.19 7.22 -9.07
C GLU A 45 -1.80 6.16 -10.09
N THR A 46 -0.65 6.32 -10.73
CA THR A 46 -0.18 5.41 -11.78
C THR A 46 0.75 4.35 -11.20
N CYS A 47 0.28 3.61 -10.19
CA CYS A 47 1.05 2.55 -9.57
C CYS A 47 0.70 1.20 -10.17
N GLU A 48 1.70 0.31 -10.21
CA GLU A 48 1.47 -1.07 -10.59
C GLU A 48 0.66 -1.76 -9.48
N ILE A 49 -0.57 -2.19 -9.80
CA ILE A 49 -1.51 -2.70 -8.80
C ILE A 49 -1.00 -3.97 -8.12
N GLY A 50 -0.34 -4.85 -8.85
CA GLY A 50 0.19 -6.07 -8.27
C GLY A 50 1.17 -5.81 -7.14
N LYS A 51 2.08 -4.85 -7.34
CA LYS A 51 3.04 -4.46 -6.31
C LYS A 51 2.34 -3.79 -5.12
N ALA A 52 1.34 -2.96 -5.39
CA ALA A 52 0.57 -2.32 -4.32
C ALA A 52 -0.12 -3.37 -3.44
N LEU A 53 -0.73 -4.38 -4.06
CA LEU A 53 -1.37 -5.47 -3.33
C LEU A 53 -0.36 -6.26 -2.49
N THR A 54 0.84 -6.49 -3.03
CA THR A 54 1.91 -7.17 -2.30
C THR A 54 2.30 -6.39 -1.04
N ILE A 55 2.39 -5.06 -1.15
CA ILE A 55 2.71 -4.21 0.00
C ILE A 55 1.61 -4.28 1.06
N LEU A 56 0.36 -4.22 0.66
CA LEU A 56 -0.76 -4.34 1.58
C LEU A 56 -0.72 -5.67 2.32
N HIS A 57 -0.48 -6.75 1.58
CA HIS A 57 -0.37 -8.08 2.16
C HIS A 57 0.81 -8.17 3.14
N THR A 58 1.95 -7.62 2.76
CA THR A 58 3.15 -7.63 3.61
C THR A 58 2.90 -6.93 4.94
N LEU A 59 2.12 -5.85 4.94
CA LEU A 59 1.78 -5.11 6.16
C LEU A 59 0.62 -5.71 6.94
N GLY A 60 -0.01 -6.76 6.42
CA GLY A 60 -1.16 -7.37 7.07
C GLY A 60 -2.45 -6.57 6.90
N ILE A 61 -2.50 -5.67 5.94
CA ILE A 61 -3.71 -4.90 5.65
C ILE A 61 -4.63 -5.76 4.82
N LYS A 62 -5.84 -5.98 5.31
CA LYS A 62 -6.85 -6.77 4.59
C LYS A 62 -7.68 -5.88 3.69
N ILE A 63 -7.95 -6.37 2.49
CA ILE A 63 -8.83 -5.71 1.53
C ILE A 63 -10.06 -6.58 1.35
N THR A 64 -11.22 -5.96 1.49
CA THR A 64 -12.48 -6.63 1.20
C THR A 64 -13.18 -5.88 0.07
N LEU A 65 -13.47 -6.58 -1.00
CA LEU A 65 -14.17 -6.01 -2.14
C LEU A 65 -15.53 -6.70 -2.24
N THR A 66 -16.60 -5.88 -2.21
CA THR A 66 -17.96 -6.38 -2.27
C THR A 66 -18.62 -5.89 -3.56
N PRO A 67 -18.94 -6.80 -4.50
CA PRO A 67 -19.63 -6.37 -5.72
C PRO A 67 -21.06 -5.95 -5.40
N PRO A 68 -21.68 -5.13 -6.26
CA PRO A 68 -23.07 -4.77 -6.06
C PRO A 68 -23.96 -6.00 -6.23
N PRO A 69 -25.15 -6.00 -5.63
CA PRO A 69 -26.09 -7.10 -5.85
C PRO A 69 -26.49 -7.20 -7.31
N ALA A 70 -26.75 -8.42 -7.76
CA ALA A 70 -27.13 -8.70 -9.15
C ALA A 70 -28.51 -8.12 -9.50
#